data_ef684e39805e81964811ebc6c99bf4ef
#
_entry.id   ef684e39805e81964811ebc6c99bf4ef
#
_cell.length_a   1.000
_cell.length_b   1.000
_cell.length_c   1.000
_cell.angle_alpha   90.00
_cell.angle_beta   90.00
_cell.angle_gamma   90.00
#
_symmetry.space_group_name_H-M   'P 1'
#
loop_
_entity.id
_entity.type
_entity.pdbx_description
1 polymer ?
#
loop_
_entity_poly.entity_id
_entity_poly.type
_entity_poly.pdbx_seq_one_letter_code
_entity_poly.pdbx_strand_id
1 'polypeptide(L)'
;MQESKTVVVGYDASAQAARAVRWAAEQATQRDCPLHLVHCTLWPQPDSGPDPVPGEAVPGQERSAQVTLEEGLAHAKKAAPGVEVRTSLVYGWPSVHLPKISAGEEMLVVGSRGIGGFLGLLVGSVSLEMAATAACPVAVIRSNKHPAGPIVVAVDSSPGSAAALEDACTLASVTGTDLIIVHVVHAPPGYRMLRDPVDSNPAAEALLDSTVTTARALAPGVTVEKRLLADTSIPRAILDASQGARITVVGTKGHGLIKGTIGSTAHAVLHHAQGPVLISRRNDTPQDHQENR
;
A
#
# COMPACT_ATOMS: atom_id res chain seq x y z
N MET A 1 16.81 -14.16 18.57
CA MET A 1 15.91 -14.52 17.45
C MET A 1 15.25 -13.23 17.02
N GLN A 2 15.49 -12.79 15.79
CA GLN A 2 14.79 -11.64 15.23
C GLN A 2 13.34 -12.08 15.04
N GLU A 3 12.38 -11.38 15.65
CA GLU A 3 10.96 -11.68 15.42
C GLU A 3 10.68 -11.54 13.92
N SER A 4 10.04 -12.56 13.36
CA SER A 4 9.62 -12.54 11.95
C SER A 4 8.65 -11.39 11.77
N LYS A 5 8.91 -10.50 10.83
CA LYS A 5 8.00 -9.42 10.46
C LYS A 5 6.66 -9.98 10.01
N THR A 6 5.60 -9.24 10.21
CA THR A 6 4.23 -9.66 9.91
C THR A 6 3.59 -8.84 8.80
N VAL A 7 2.58 -9.38 8.13
CA VAL A 7 1.63 -8.59 7.35
C VAL A 7 0.52 -8.15 8.31
N VAL A 8 0.39 -6.83 8.52
CA VAL A 8 -0.67 -6.28 9.39
C VAL A 8 -1.88 -5.93 8.55
N VAL A 9 -3.10 -6.27 9.00
CA VAL A 9 -4.34 -5.89 8.31
C VAL A 9 -5.37 -5.29 9.26
N GLY A 10 -5.92 -4.12 8.89
CA GLY A 10 -7.05 -3.51 9.59
C GLY A 10 -8.39 -4.08 9.10
N TYR A 11 -9.27 -4.46 10.05
CA TYR A 11 -10.59 -5.00 9.74
C TYR A 11 -11.71 -4.28 10.52
N ASP A 12 -12.78 -3.87 9.81
CA ASP A 12 -13.92 -3.15 10.35
C ASP A 12 -15.27 -3.74 9.92
N ALA A 13 -15.32 -5.00 9.52
CA ALA A 13 -16.49 -5.70 8.97
C ALA A 13 -17.00 -5.15 7.62
N SER A 14 -16.36 -4.16 7.02
CA SER A 14 -16.73 -3.72 5.67
C SER A 14 -16.37 -4.76 4.61
N ALA A 15 -17.11 -4.77 3.48
CA ALA A 15 -16.79 -5.65 2.36
C ALA A 15 -15.38 -5.39 1.77
N GLN A 16 -14.88 -4.17 1.87
CA GLN A 16 -13.54 -3.80 1.45
C GLN A 16 -12.48 -4.32 2.42
N ALA A 17 -12.73 -4.22 3.74
CA ALA A 17 -11.84 -4.81 4.75
C ALA A 17 -11.79 -6.34 4.64
N ALA A 18 -12.92 -7.00 4.34
CA ALA A 18 -12.93 -8.44 4.10
C ALA A 18 -12.09 -8.85 2.86
N ARG A 19 -12.05 -8.00 1.81
CA ARG A 19 -11.12 -8.21 0.67
C ARG A 19 -9.68 -7.99 1.09
N ALA A 20 -9.42 -6.95 1.89
CA ALA A 20 -8.10 -6.64 2.42
C ALA A 20 -7.54 -7.81 3.25
N VAL A 21 -8.36 -8.40 4.13
CA VAL A 21 -7.98 -9.56 4.93
C VAL A 21 -7.61 -10.76 4.06
N ARG A 22 -8.41 -11.08 3.03
CA ARG A 22 -8.11 -12.19 2.12
C ARG A 22 -6.80 -11.97 1.38
N TRP A 23 -6.61 -10.78 0.81
CA TRP A 23 -5.38 -10.41 0.12
C TRP A 23 -4.17 -10.45 1.07
N ALA A 24 -4.30 -9.94 2.30
CA ALA A 24 -3.24 -9.94 3.30
C ALA A 24 -2.86 -11.38 3.73
N ALA A 25 -3.83 -12.27 3.88
CA ALA A 25 -3.59 -13.68 4.19
C ALA A 25 -2.82 -14.41 3.07
N GLU A 26 -3.18 -14.15 1.80
CA GLU A 26 -2.42 -14.64 0.64
C GLU A 26 -0.98 -14.10 0.64
N GLN A 27 -0.78 -12.80 0.92
CA GLN A 27 0.55 -12.19 1.00
C GLN A 27 1.38 -12.76 2.15
N ALA A 28 0.79 -12.95 3.32
CA ALA A 28 1.48 -13.55 4.47
C ALA A 28 1.95 -14.98 4.13
N THR A 29 1.10 -15.78 3.49
CA THR A 29 1.46 -17.13 3.04
C THR A 29 2.59 -17.11 2.00
N GLN A 30 2.51 -16.24 0.99
CA GLN A 30 3.52 -16.13 -0.06
C GLN A 30 4.89 -15.65 0.45
N ARG A 31 4.91 -14.93 1.58
CA ARG A 31 6.12 -14.41 2.25
C ARG A 31 6.61 -15.31 3.38
N ASP A 32 5.90 -16.40 3.66
CA ASP A 32 6.18 -17.29 4.81
C ASP A 32 6.29 -16.51 6.14
N CYS A 33 5.30 -15.64 6.38
CA CYS A 33 5.24 -14.83 7.59
C CYS A 33 3.84 -14.82 8.19
N PRO A 34 3.68 -14.49 9.49
CA PRO A 34 2.38 -14.41 10.13
C PRO A 34 1.53 -13.24 9.59
N LEU A 35 0.19 -13.40 9.68
CA LEU A 35 -0.79 -12.33 9.52
C LEU A 35 -1.18 -11.76 10.87
N HIS A 36 -1.14 -10.44 11.04
CA HIS A 36 -1.65 -9.77 12.23
C HIS A 36 -2.95 -9.03 11.88
N LEU A 37 -4.09 -9.61 12.29
CA LEU A 37 -5.42 -9.05 12.10
C LEU A 37 -5.78 -8.11 13.25
N VAL A 38 -6.05 -6.85 12.95
CA VAL A 38 -6.33 -5.81 13.94
C VAL A 38 -7.72 -5.24 13.72
N HIS A 39 -8.55 -5.28 14.76
CA HIS A 39 -9.81 -4.53 14.81
C HIS A 39 -9.69 -3.40 15.80
N CYS A 40 -9.92 -2.16 15.34
CA CYS A 40 -9.98 -0.98 16.19
C CYS A 40 -11.44 -0.62 16.47
N THR A 41 -11.80 -0.47 17.74
CA THR A 41 -13.14 -0.07 18.18
C THR A 41 -13.06 1.21 19.01
N LEU A 42 -14.04 2.11 18.83
CA LEU A 42 -14.10 3.40 19.52
C LEU A 42 -14.82 3.31 20.88
N TRP A 43 -14.99 2.12 21.39
CA TRP A 43 -15.61 1.95 22.69
C TRP A 43 -14.54 1.63 23.77
N PRO A 44 -14.63 2.16 25.00
CA PRO A 44 -15.63 3.15 25.47
C PRO A 44 -15.52 4.48 24.72
N GLN A 45 -16.66 5.20 24.62
CA GLN A 45 -16.69 6.47 23.88
C GLN A 45 -15.70 7.48 24.42
N PRO A 46 -15.12 8.38 23.54
CA PRO A 46 -14.11 9.38 23.94
C PRO A 46 -14.56 10.37 25.02
N ASP A 47 -15.87 10.46 25.33
CA ASP A 47 -16.42 11.35 26.38
C ASP A 47 -16.10 10.89 27.81
N SER A 48 -15.44 9.73 28.00
CA SER A 48 -15.09 9.17 29.31
C SER A 48 -13.76 9.69 29.87
N GLY A 49 -13.19 10.78 29.33
CA GLY A 49 -11.94 11.38 29.80
C GLY A 49 -10.70 10.92 29.01
N PRO A 50 -9.51 11.51 29.29
CA PRO A 50 -8.29 11.27 28.51
C PRO A 50 -7.72 9.84 28.62
N ASP A 51 -8.12 9.08 29.63
CA ASP A 51 -7.76 7.66 29.79
C ASP A 51 -9.04 6.84 30.01
N PRO A 52 -9.42 5.94 29.07
CA PRO A 52 -10.54 5.02 29.31
C PRO A 52 -10.18 4.11 30.48
N VAL A 53 -10.98 4.14 31.55
CA VAL A 53 -10.79 3.28 32.69
C VAL A 53 -11.06 1.83 32.25
N PRO A 54 -10.10 0.92 32.33
CA PRO A 54 -10.32 -0.48 32.03
C PRO A 54 -11.33 -1.05 33.01
N GLY A 55 -12.54 -1.41 32.55
CA GLY A 55 -13.48 -2.14 33.41
C GLY A 55 -14.96 -1.79 33.30
N GLU A 56 -15.35 -0.72 32.62
CA GLU A 56 -16.78 -0.40 32.41
C GLU A 56 -17.26 -0.72 30.97
N ALA A 57 -16.82 -1.88 30.46
CA ALA A 57 -17.33 -2.40 29.19
C ALA A 57 -18.82 -2.71 29.29
N VAL A 58 -19.65 -2.05 28.46
CA VAL A 58 -21.03 -2.55 28.26
C VAL A 58 -20.90 -3.93 27.61
N PRO A 59 -21.28 -5.04 28.26
CA PRO A 59 -20.98 -6.40 27.82
C PRO A 59 -21.36 -6.73 26.37
N GLY A 60 -22.33 -5.99 25.80
CA GLY A 60 -22.79 -6.17 24.43
C GLY A 60 -21.86 -5.60 23.34
N GLN A 61 -21.09 -4.53 23.64
CA GLN A 61 -20.23 -3.88 22.64
C GLN A 61 -18.89 -4.59 22.51
N GLU A 62 -18.32 -5.05 23.62
CA GLU A 62 -17.11 -5.88 23.60
C GLU A 62 -17.38 -7.18 22.84
N ARG A 63 -18.51 -7.81 23.11
CA ARG A 63 -18.93 -9.02 22.38
C ARG A 63 -19.11 -8.75 20.88
N SER A 64 -19.64 -7.60 20.49
CA SER A 64 -19.77 -7.21 19.07
C SER A 64 -18.39 -7.02 18.41
N ALA A 65 -17.44 -6.37 19.08
CA ALA A 65 -16.08 -6.21 18.58
C ALA A 65 -15.35 -7.55 18.45
N GLN A 66 -15.55 -8.45 19.41
CA GLN A 66 -14.98 -9.80 19.34
C GLN A 66 -15.57 -10.60 18.16
N VAL A 67 -16.88 -10.54 17.93
CA VAL A 67 -17.55 -11.18 16.78
C VAL A 67 -16.98 -10.62 15.46
N THR A 68 -16.76 -9.31 15.37
CA THR A 68 -16.11 -8.68 14.21
C THR A 68 -14.70 -9.25 13.97
N LEU A 69 -13.92 -9.42 15.03
CA LEU A 69 -12.57 -9.97 14.92
C LEU A 69 -12.58 -11.44 14.46
N GLU A 70 -13.52 -12.23 15.00
CA GLU A 70 -13.74 -13.64 14.61
C GLU A 70 -14.17 -13.77 13.15
N GLU A 71 -15.01 -12.88 12.65
CA GLU A 71 -15.40 -12.83 11.24
C GLU A 71 -14.18 -12.54 10.34
N GLY A 72 -13.34 -11.56 10.72
CA GLY A 72 -12.10 -11.27 10.02
C GLY A 72 -11.16 -12.48 10.00
N LEU A 73 -11.01 -13.19 11.13
CA LEU A 73 -10.23 -14.43 11.22
C LEU A 73 -10.77 -15.52 10.28
N ALA A 74 -12.10 -15.68 10.22
CA ALA A 74 -12.73 -16.62 9.29
C ALA A 74 -12.42 -16.29 7.82
N HIS A 75 -12.41 -14.99 7.45
CA HIS A 75 -12.01 -14.55 6.11
C HIS A 75 -10.55 -14.89 5.80
N ALA A 76 -9.63 -14.70 6.75
CA ALA A 76 -8.22 -15.04 6.59
C ALA A 76 -8.00 -16.54 6.41
N LYS A 77 -8.58 -17.35 7.28
CA LYS A 77 -8.47 -18.82 7.23
C LYS A 77 -9.11 -19.43 6.00
N LYS A 78 -10.17 -18.82 5.47
CA LYS A 78 -10.80 -19.26 4.21
C LYS A 78 -9.91 -18.98 2.99
N ALA A 79 -9.20 -17.85 2.97
CA ALA A 79 -8.31 -17.47 1.87
C ALA A 79 -6.98 -18.24 1.92
N ALA A 80 -6.43 -18.44 3.12
CA ALA A 80 -5.15 -19.11 3.35
C ALA A 80 -5.25 -20.02 4.60
N PRO A 81 -5.70 -21.27 4.44
CA PRO A 81 -5.96 -22.18 5.59
C PRO A 81 -4.74 -22.43 6.48
N GLY A 82 -3.53 -22.41 5.90
CA GLY A 82 -2.27 -22.67 6.62
C GLY A 82 -1.63 -21.44 7.25
N VAL A 83 -2.15 -20.22 7.02
CA VAL A 83 -1.52 -19.00 7.54
C VAL A 83 -1.62 -18.95 9.08
N GLU A 84 -0.51 -18.60 9.75
CA GLU A 84 -0.53 -18.22 11.15
C GLU A 84 -1.21 -16.86 11.29
N VAL A 85 -2.27 -16.76 12.11
CA VAL A 85 -2.99 -15.50 12.32
C VAL A 85 -2.93 -15.12 13.78
N ARG A 86 -2.37 -13.94 14.06
CA ARG A 86 -2.48 -13.26 15.35
C ARG A 86 -3.61 -12.25 15.27
N THR A 87 -4.39 -12.08 16.34
CA THR A 87 -5.52 -11.16 16.38
C THR A 87 -5.35 -10.16 17.52
N SER A 88 -5.73 -8.90 17.26
CA SER A 88 -5.74 -7.86 18.30
C SER A 88 -7.01 -7.04 18.22
N LEU A 89 -7.69 -6.92 19.35
CA LEU A 89 -8.75 -5.95 19.58
C LEU A 89 -8.12 -4.73 20.25
N VAL A 90 -8.26 -3.56 19.61
CA VAL A 90 -7.63 -2.32 20.04
C VAL A 90 -8.69 -1.25 20.29
N TYR A 91 -8.63 -0.61 21.44
CA TYR A 91 -9.55 0.48 21.80
C TYR A 91 -8.94 1.82 21.35
N GLY A 92 -9.64 2.51 20.47
CA GLY A 92 -9.23 3.82 19.96
C GLY A 92 -9.29 3.93 18.43
N TRP A 93 -8.83 5.07 17.94
CA TRP A 93 -8.86 5.40 16.52
C TRP A 93 -7.88 4.55 15.70
N PRO A 94 -8.31 3.96 14.58
CA PRO A 94 -7.40 3.21 13.68
C PRO A 94 -6.17 4.02 13.25
N SER A 95 -6.36 5.32 12.99
CA SER A 95 -5.32 6.26 12.57
C SER A 95 -4.23 6.48 13.64
N VAL A 96 -4.52 6.23 14.90
CA VAL A 96 -3.54 6.34 16.00
C VAL A 96 -2.79 5.02 16.22
N HIS A 97 -3.51 3.90 16.11
CA HIS A 97 -2.98 2.59 16.50
C HIS A 97 -2.33 1.83 15.34
N LEU A 98 -2.96 1.81 14.16
CA LEU A 98 -2.43 1.03 13.03
C LEU A 98 -1.00 1.45 12.62
N PRO A 99 -0.62 2.75 12.57
CA PRO A 99 0.76 3.14 12.26
C PRO A 99 1.77 2.63 13.27
N LYS A 100 1.39 2.58 14.55
CA LYS A 100 2.26 2.08 15.64
C LYS A 100 2.43 0.57 15.57
N ILE A 101 1.33 -0.17 15.35
CA ILE A 101 1.32 -1.62 15.26
C ILE A 101 2.09 -2.12 14.03
N SER A 102 2.00 -1.38 12.92
CA SER A 102 2.66 -1.74 11.66
C SER A 102 4.07 -1.18 11.50
N ALA A 103 4.58 -0.45 12.49
CA ALA A 103 5.92 0.13 12.41
C ALA A 103 6.99 -0.98 12.39
N GLY A 104 7.78 -1.02 11.32
CA GLY A 104 8.84 -2.02 11.13
C GLY A 104 8.36 -3.37 10.58
N GLU A 105 7.06 -3.56 10.39
CA GLU A 105 6.47 -4.75 9.81
C GLU A 105 6.62 -4.80 8.28
N GLU A 106 6.27 -5.95 7.67
CA GLU A 106 6.38 -6.15 6.21
C GLU A 106 5.53 -5.15 5.44
N MET A 107 4.26 -5.00 5.84
CA MET A 107 3.32 -4.04 5.28
C MET A 107 2.07 -3.88 6.14
N LEU A 108 1.38 -2.76 5.95
CA LEU A 108 0.02 -2.53 6.44
C LEU A 108 -0.97 -2.67 5.28
N VAL A 109 -2.01 -3.46 5.48
CA VAL A 109 -3.08 -3.69 4.50
C VAL A 109 -4.39 -3.09 5.03
N VAL A 110 -5.06 -2.31 4.21
CA VAL A 110 -6.36 -1.71 4.56
C VAL A 110 -7.33 -1.81 3.38
N GLY A 111 -8.61 -1.87 3.67
CA GLY A 111 -9.64 -1.71 2.64
C GLY A 111 -9.65 -0.28 2.11
N SER A 112 -10.08 -0.06 0.88
CA SER A 112 -10.14 1.31 0.32
C SER A 112 -11.19 2.20 0.98
N ARG A 113 -12.18 1.63 1.66
CA ARG A 113 -13.25 2.32 2.42
C ARG A 113 -13.66 1.45 3.60
N GLY A 114 -14.07 2.07 4.70
CA GLY A 114 -14.65 1.44 5.87
C GLY A 114 -16.18 1.59 5.95
N ILE A 115 -16.76 1.20 7.08
CA ILE A 115 -18.23 1.22 7.35
C ILE A 115 -18.82 2.62 7.22
N GLY A 116 -18.06 3.68 7.58
CA GLY A 116 -18.50 5.09 7.53
C GLY A 116 -18.33 5.78 6.18
N GLY A 117 -18.05 5.04 5.10
CA GLY A 117 -17.74 5.64 3.79
C GLY A 117 -18.91 6.41 3.19
N PHE A 118 -18.76 7.73 3.04
CA PHE A 118 -19.73 8.57 2.31
C PHE A 118 -19.85 8.09 0.87
N LEU A 119 -21.08 8.01 0.37
CA LEU A 119 -21.38 7.77 -1.05
C LEU A 119 -20.69 8.86 -1.89
N GLY A 120 -19.76 8.44 -2.77
CA GLY A 120 -19.02 9.33 -3.67
C GLY A 120 -17.53 9.46 -3.37
N LEU A 121 -17.04 9.11 -2.17
CA LEU A 121 -15.61 9.06 -1.89
C LEU A 121 -15.01 7.74 -2.41
N LEU A 122 -13.94 7.87 -3.18
CA LEU A 122 -13.23 6.71 -3.76
C LEU A 122 -12.27 6.06 -2.76
N VAL A 123 -11.81 6.80 -1.74
CA VAL A 123 -10.90 6.35 -0.68
C VAL A 123 -11.39 6.87 0.68
N GLY A 124 -11.34 6.04 1.70
CA GLY A 124 -11.66 6.41 3.08
C GLY A 124 -10.55 7.19 3.78
N SER A 125 -10.92 7.93 4.84
CA SER A 125 -9.98 8.74 5.63
C SER A 125 -8.86 7.90 6.23
N VAL A 126 -9.16 6.74 6.82
CA VAL A 126 -8.16 5.83 7.40
C VAL A 126 -7.15 5.40 6.34
N SER A 127 -7.61 5.00 5.14
CA SER A 127 -6.70 4.55 4.07
C SER A 127 -5.78 5.66 3.58
N LEU A 128 -6.30 6.90 3.45
CA LEU A 128 -5.50 8.08 3.10
C LEU A 128 -4.49 8.42 4.20
N GLU A 129 -4.91 8.37 5.46
CA GLU A 129 -4.06 8.67 6.59
C GLU A 129 -2.94 7.64 6.75
N MET A 130 -3.25 6.33 6.59
CA MET A 130 -2.23 5.28 6.57
C MET A 130 -1.24 5.48 5.43
N ALA A 131 -1.73 5.76 4.23
CA ALA A 131 -0.88 6.08 3.09
C ALA A 131 0.01 7.31 3.33
N ALA A 132 -0.39 8.26 4.16
CA ALA A 132 0.38 9.45 4.53
C ALA A 132 1.35 9.21 5.71
N THR A 133 1.01 8.40 6.71
CA THR A 133 1.68 8.40 8.03
C THR A 133 2.34 7.08 8.44
N ALA A 134 1.92 5.93 7.91
CA ALA A 134 2.50 4.64 8.27
C ALA A 134 4.02 4.60 8.00
N ALA A 135 4.80 3.89 8.79
CA ALA A 135 6.25 3.74 8.63
C ALA A 135 6.65 2.54 7.75
N CYS A 136 5.71 1.71 7.33
CA CYS A 136 5.88 0.58 6.42
C CYS A 136 5.11 0.80 5.11
N PRO A 137 5.32 -0.02 4.05
CA PRO A 137 4.50 -0.01 2.84
C PRO A 137 3.01 -0.21 3.17
N VAL A 138 2.12 0.54 2.49
CA VAL A 138 0.66 0.47 2.72
C VAL A 138 -0.05 -0.01 1.47
N ALA A 139 -0.67 -1.18 1.55
CA ALA A 139 -1.52 -1.73 0.50
C ALA A 139 -2.99 -1.33 0.75
N VAL A 140 -3.55 -0.58 -0.19
CA VAL A 140 -4.98 -0.20 -0.17
C VAL A 140 -5.74 -1.08 -1.15
N ILE A 141 -6.57 -1.98 -0.60
CA ILE A 141 -7.22 -3.03 -1.37
C ILE A 141 -8.62 -2.60 -1.82
N ARG A 142 -8.83 -2.70 -3.11
CA ARG A 142 -10.10 -2.52 -3.82
C ARG A 142 -10.57 -3.85 -4.41
N SER A 143 -11.55 -3.80 -5.31
CA SER A 143 -11.87 -5.00 -6.09
C SER A 143 -10.66 -5.38 -6.96
N ASN A 144 -10.16 -6.60 -6.79
CA ASN A 144 -9.12 -7.13 -7.66
C ASN A 144 -9.80 -7.81 -8.86
N LYS A 145 -9.90 -7.10 -9.97
CA LYS A 145 -10.49 -7.61 -11.23
C LYS A 145 -9.47 -8.43 -12.04
N HIS A 146 -8.19 -8.24 -11.79
CA HIS A 146 -7.09 -8.81 -12.57
C HIS A 146 -6.05 -9.48 -11.66
N PRO A 147 -6.40 -10.58 -10.96
CA PRO A 147 -5.49 -11.23 -10.01
C PRO A 147 -4.26 -11.86 -10.68
N ALA A 148 -4.35 -12.18 -11.97
CA ALA A 148 -3.25 -12.69 -12.80
C ALA A 148 -2.54 -11.59 -13.63
N GLY A 149 -2.93 -10.33 -13.48
CA GLY A 149 -2.31 -9.23 -14.20
C GLY A 149 -0.89 -8.92 -13.71
N PRO A 150 -0.11 -8.13 -14.45
CA PRO A 150 1.23 -7.72 -14.06
C PRO A 150 1.20 -6.76 -12.86
N ILE A 151 2.35 -6.63 -12.19
CA ILE A 151 2.59 -5.54 -11.25
C ILE A 151 3.07 -4.34 -12.05
N VAL A 152 2.46 -3.18 -11.83
CA VAL A 152 2.87 -1.93 -12.47
C VAL A 152 3.50 -1.02 -11.41
N VAL A 153 4.76 -0.61 -11.61
CA VAL A 153 5.44 0.34 -10.75
C VAL A 153 5.75 1.63 -11.50
N ALA A 154 5.36 2.76 -10.92
CA ALA A 154 5.73 4.07 -11.45
C ALA A 154 7.03 4.57 -10.80
N VAL A 155 8.00 4.98 -11.62
CA VAL A 155 9.33 5.41 -11.19
C VAL A 155 9.66 6.80 -11.68
N ASP A 156 10.36 7.54 -10.80
CA ASP A 156 10.95 8.83 -11.11
C ASP A 156 12.31 8.99 -10.48
N SER A 157 13.28 9.41 -10.56
CA SER A 157 14.57 9.43 -9.86
C SER A 157 14.52 9.74 -8.35
N SER A 158 13.35 9.73 -7.71
CA SER A 158 13.21 10.04 -6.27
C SER A 158 13.54 8.83 -5.37
N PRO A 159 13.92 9.07 -4.11
CA PRO A 159 14.10 7.99 -3.13
C PRO A 159 12.82 7.16 -2.89
N GLY A 160 11.64 7.78 -2.99
CA GLY A 160 10.35 7.09 -2.90
C GLY A 160 10.11 6.12 -4.06
N SER A 161 10.59 6.48 -5.24
CA SER A 161 10.57 5.63 -6.42
C SER A 161 11.48 4.40 -6.29
N ALA A 162 12.64 4.54 -5.65
CA ALA A 162 13.52 3.40 -5.37
C ALA A 162 12.85 2.40 -4.41
N ALA A 163 12.22 2.87 -3.34
CA ALA A 163 11.45 2.01 -2.44
C ALA A 163 10.27 1.33 -3.16
N ALA A 164 9.58 2.04 -4.06
CA ALA A 164 8.51 1.47 -4.86
C ALA A 164 9.00 0.35 -5.77
N LEU A 165 10.18 0.49 -6.36
CA LEU A 165 10.81 -0.55 -7.17
C LEU A 165 11.15 -1.80 -6.34
N GLU A 166 11.75 -1.62 -5.16
CA GLU A 166 12.10 -2.72 -4.24
C GLU A 166 10.86 -3.51 -3.82
N ASP A 167 9.79 -2.81 -3.42
CA ASP A 167 8.53 -3.44 -3.03
C ASP A 167 7.85 -4.14 -4.21
N ALA A 168 7.87 -3.55 -5.41
CA ALA A 168 7.32 -4.13 -6.61
C ALA A 168 8.08 -5.39 -7.05
N CYS A 169 9.41 -5.39 -6.97
CA CYS A 169 10.26 -6.55 -7.24
C CYS A 169 9.98 -7.68 -6.24
N THR A 170 9.85 -7.36 -4.95
CA THR A 170 9.50 -8.32 -3.92
C THR A 170 8.12 -8.93 -4.19
N LEU A 171 7.11 -8.11 -4.49
CA LEU A 171 5.78 -8.59 -4.85
C LEU A 171 5.81 -9.48 -6.10
N ALA A 172 6.52 -9.08 -7.14
CA ALA A 172 6.63 -9.85 -8.38
C ALA A 172 7.27 -11.22 -8.13
N SER A 173 8.32 -11.26 -7.33
CA SER A 173 9.02 -12.49 -6.97
C SER A 173 8.14 -13.46 -6.18
N VAL A 174 7.47 -12.98 -5.11
CA VAL A 174 6.64 -13.85 -4.26
C VAL A 174 5.35 -14.29 -4.93
N THR A 175 4.86 -13.52 -5.92
CA THR A 175 3.62 -13.86 -6.64
C THR A 175 3.86 -14.55 -8.00
N GLY A 176 5.11 -14.64 -8.46
CA GLY A 176 5.47 -15.18 -9.78
C GLY A 176 4.84 -14.39 -10.94
N THR A 177 4.77 -13.04 -10.81
CA THR A 177 4.04 -12.17 -11.74
C THR A 177 5.02 -11.27 -12.49
N ASP A 178 4.72 -10.91 -13.74
CA ASP A 178 5.50 -9.96 -14.52
C ASP A 178 5.49 -8.56 -13.91
N LEU A 179 6.57 -7.81 -14.12
CA LEU A 179 6.76 -6.45 -13.65
C LEU A 179 6.82 -5.48 -14.83
N ILE A 180 5.97 -4.45 -14.81
CA ILE A 180 6.00 -3.33 -15.76
C ILE A 180 6.49 -2.09 -15.04
N ILE A 181 7.62 -1.55 -15.48
CA ILE A 181 8.20 -0.31 -14.97
C ILE A 181 7.76 0.84 -15.88
N VAL A 182 7.09 1.83 -15.30
CA VAL A 182 6.55 2.99 -16.01
C VAL A 182 7.28 4.26 -15.58
N HIS A 183 7.83 4.99 -16.52
CA HIS A 183 8.27 6.37 -16.32
C HIS A 183 7.44 7.31 -17.18
N VAL A 184 6.95 8.41 -16.61
CA VAL A 184 6.10 9.37 -17.31
C VAL A 184 6.81 10.72 -17.39
N VAL A 185 7.05 11.17 -18.61
CA VAL A 185 7.54 12.52 -18.88
C VAL A 185 6.35 13.47 -19.04
N HIS A 186 6.39 14.60 -18.32
CA HIS A 186 5.38 15.64 -18.53
C HIS A 186 5.58 16.28 -19.92
N ALA A 187 4.53 16.24 -20.74
CA ALA A 187 4.56 16.76 -22.11
C ALA A 187 3.38 17.70 -22.35
N PRO A 188 3.58 18.84 -23.02
CA PRO A 188 2.50 19.77 -23.34
C PRO A 188 1.49 19.14 -24.31
N PRO A 189 0.26 19.69 -24.40
CA PRO A 189 -0.74 19.24 -25.35
C PRO A 189 -0.21 19.24 -26.79
N GLY A 190 -0.47 18.18 -27.54
CA GLY A 190 -0.02 18.05 -28.94
C GLY A 190 1.38 17.43 -29.10
N TYR A 191 2.14 17.22 -28.06
CA TYR A 191 3.50 16.65 -28.12
C TYR A 191 3.56 15.30 -28.85
N ARG A 192 2.58 14.43 -28.61
CA ARG A 192 2.47 13.11 -29.27
C ARG A 192 2.28 13.18 -30.81
N MET A 193 1.86 14.33 -31.34
CA MET A 193 1.69 14.53 -32.79
C MET A 193 2.99 14.91 -33.49
N LEU A 194 4.00 15.34 -32.75
CA LEU A 194 5.20 15.97 -33.28
C LEU A 194 6.47 15.14 -33.13
N ARG A 195 6.55 14.25 -32.12
CA ARG A 195 7.74 13.42 -31.86
C ARG A 195 7.39 12.16 -31.07
N ASP A 196 8.15 11.08 -31.31
CA ASP A 196 8.13 9.91 -30.44
C ASP A 196 8.74 10.30 -29.07
N PRO A 197 8.09 9.98 -27.92
CA PRO A 197 8.64 10.23 -26.58
C PRO A 197 10.03 9.64 -26.38
N VAL A 198 10.31 8.52 -27.00
CA VAL A 198 11.58 7.77 -26.91
C VAL A 198 12.73 8.54 -27.54
N ASP A 199 12.52 9.08 -28.75
CA ASP A 199 13.58 9.79 -29.51
C ASP A 199 13.95 11.16 -28.92
N SER A 200 13.18 11.67 -27.95
CA SER A 200 13.30 13.05 -27.49
C SER A 200 13.78 13.21 -26.04
N ASN A 201 13.97 12.11 -25.28
CA ASN A 201 14.42 12.18 -23.87
C ASN A 201 15.42 11.09 -23.48
N PRO A 202 16.69 11.21 -23.88
CA PRO A 202 17.73 10.24 -23.54
C PRO A 202 17.91 10.04 -22.02
N ALA A 203 17.66 11.06 -21.21
CA ALA A 203 17.77 10.96 -19.75
C ALA A 203 16.65 10.07 -19.16
N ALA A 204 15.44 10.14 -19.69
CA ALA A 204 14.34 9.28 -19.26
C ALA A 204 14.56 7.82 -19.67
N GLU A 205 15.12 7.58 -20.87
CA GLU A 205 15.51 6.24 -21.30
C GLU A 205 16.63 5.67 -20.41
N ALA A 206 17.67 6.44 -20.14
CA ALA A 206 18.75 6.02 -19.24
C ALA A 206 18.25 5.69 -17.83
N LEU A 207 17.30 6.48 -17.29
CA LEU A 207 16.65 6.18 -16.02
C LEU A 207 15.94 4.82 -16.08
N LEU A 208 15.13 4.57 -17.11
CA LEU A 208 14.43 3.29 -17.26
C LEU A 208 15.39 2.12 -17.42
N ASP A 209 16.45 2.26 -18.20
CA ASP A 209 17.43 1.20 -18.41
C ASP A 209 18.19 0.85 -17.13
N SER A 210 18.58 1.85 -16.34
CA SER A 210 19.19 1.64 -15.03
C SER A 210 18.21 1.00 -14.05
N THR A 211 16.95 1.40 -14.08
CA THR A 211 15.87 0.84 -13.24
C THR A 211 15.58 -0.62 -13.60
N VAL A 212 15.52 -0.96 -14.89
CA VAL A 212 15.38 -2.36 -15.35
C VAL A 212 16.56 -3.22 -14.89
N THR A 213 17.77 -2.69 -14.98
CA THR A 213 18.99 -3.39 -14.51
C THR A 213 18.88 -3.68 -13.01
N THR A 214 18.47 -2.70 -12.22
CA THR A 214 18.23 -2.86 -10.78
C THR A 214 17.12 -3.87 -10.50
N ALA A 215 16.01 -3.80 -11.22
CA ALA A 215 14.88 -4.72 -11.04
C ALA A 215 15.28 -6.17 -11.32
N ARG A 216 16.06 -6.43 -12.38
CA ARG A 216 16.55 -7.77 -12.71
C ARG A 216 17.52 -8.32 -11.67
N ALA A 217 18.29 -7.46 -11.00
CA ALA A 217 19.15 -7.85 -9.89
C ALA A 217 18.34 -8.17 -8.62
N LEU A 218 17.29 -7.40 -8.33
CA LEU A 218 16.43 -7.59 -7.15
C LEU A 218 15.45 -8.77 -7.30
N ALA A 219 14.98 -9.04 -8.52
CA ALA A 219 13.99 -10.06 -8.83
C ALA A 219 14.46 -10.96 -9.99
N PRO A 220 15.50 -11.79 -9.79
CA PRO A 220 15.99 -12.71 -10.83
C PRO A 220 14.87 -13.72 -11.18
N GLY A 221 14.55 -13.84 -12.47
CA GLY A 221 13.49 -14.72 -12.96
C GLY A 221 12.12 -14.06 -13.16
N VAL A 222 11.95 -12.81 -12.75
CA VAL A 222 10.75 -12.01 -13.09
C VAL A 222 10.93 -11.40 -14.48
N THR A 223 9.90 -11.51 -15.32
CA THR A 223 9.85 -10.80 -16.61
C THR A 223 9.66 -9.31 -16.35
N VAL A 224 10.60 -8.48 -16.83
CA VAL A 224 10.57 -7.02 -16.63
C VAL A 224 10.38 -6.32 -17.97
N GLU A 225 9.29 -5.58 -18.12
CA GLU A 225 8.98 -4.67 -19.23
C GLU A 225 9.18 -3.23 -18.79
N LYS A 226 9.73 -2.36 -19.66
CA LYS A 226 9.81 -0.92 -19.43
C LYS A 226 8.85 -0.17 -20.36
N ARG A 227 8.24 0.91 -19.86
CA ARG A 227 7.37 1.81 -20.64
C ARG A 227 7.72 3.26 -20.37
N LEU A 228 8.21 3.97 -21.38
CA LEU A 228 8.32 5.42 -21.37
C LEU A 228 7.03 6.03 -21.90
N LEU A 229 6.39 6.87 -21.11
CA LEU A 229 5.15 7.54 -21.46
C LEU A 229 5.33 9.05 -21.45
N ALA A 230 4.56 9.74 -22.30
CA ALA A 230 4.49 11.21 -22.32
C ALA A 230 3.03 11.63 -22.19
N ASP A 231 2.71 12.45 -21.20
CA ASP A 231 1.36 12.94 -20.97
C ASP A 231 1.35 14.32 -20.28
N THR A 232 0.26 15.07 -20.44
CA THR A 232 0.01 16.31 -19.72
C THR A 232 -0.29 16.08 -18.24
N SER A 233 -0.69 14.85 -17.86
CA SER A 233 -1.02 14.44 -16.49
C SER A 233 -0.32 13.13 -16.14
N ILE A 234 0.75 13.22 -15.36
CA ILE A 234 1.50 12.05 -14.89
C ILE A 234 0.59 11.00 -14.20
N PRO A 235 -0.32 11.38 -13.27
CA PRO A 235 -1.21 10.41 -12.64
C PRO A 235 -2.13 9.68 -13.64
N ARG A 236 -2.64 10.40 -14.65
CA ARG A 236 -3.50 9.79 -15.67
C ARG A 236 -2.74 8.75 -16.48
N ALA A 237 -1.55 9.06 -16.93
CA ALA A 237 -0.73 8.11 -17.68
C ALA A 237 -0.40 6.85 -16.87
N ILE A 238 -0.13 6.99 -15.57
CA ILE A 238 0.10 5.85 -14.65
C ILE A 238 -1.18 5.01 -14.52
N LEU A 239 -2.35 5.65 -14.34
CA LEU A 239 -3.64 4.97 -14.22
C LEU A 239 -4.00 4.22 -15.50
N ASP A 240 -3.76 4.81 -16.67
CA ASP A 240 -3.98 4.17 -17.96
C ASP A 240 -3.04 2.97 -18.18
N ALA A 241 -1.76 3.12 -17.82
CA ALA A 241 -0.79 2.02 -17.88
C ALA A 241 -1.09 0.89 -16.88
N SER A 242 -1.85 1.19 -15.82
CA SER A 242 -2.23 0.24 -14.78
C SER A 242 -3.55 -0.48 -15.07
N GLN A 243 -4.17 -0.22 -16.21
CA GLN A 243 -5.36 -0.98 -16.61
C GLN A 243 -5.00 -2.45 -16.80
N GLY A 244 -5.72 -3.33 -16.12
CA GLY A 244 -5.41 -4.76 -16.10
C GLY A 244 -4.28 -5.17 -15.14
N ALA A 245 -3.69 -4.26 -14.39
CA ALA A 245 -2.70 -4.59 -13.39
C ALA A 245 -3.30 -5.35 -12.20
N ARG A 246 -2.52 -6.29 -11.65
CA ARG A 246 -2.79 -6.93 -10.35
C ARG A 246 -2.75 -5.91 -9.22
N ILE A 247 -1.74 -5.04 -9.24
CA ILE A 247 -1.54 -3.96 -8.29
C ILE A 247 -0.69 -2.85 -8.93
N THR A 248 -0.97 -1.61 -8.57
CA THR A 248 -0.17 -0.44 -8.95
C THR A 248 0.70 -0.03 -7.77
N VAL A 249 2.00 0.12 -7.98
CA VAL A 249 2.97 0.50 -6.94
C VAL A 249 3.49 1.90 -7.22
N VAL A 250 3.43 2.77 -6.22
CA VAL A 250 3.93 4.14 -6.31
C VAL A 250 4.64 4.52 -5.02
N GLY A 251 5.68 5.35 -5.11
CA GLY A 251 6.32 5.92 -3.94
C GLY A 251 5.42 6.92 -3.22
N THR A 252 5.58 7.07 -1.91
CA THR A 252 4.80 8.05 -1.12
C THR A 252 5.06 9.47 -1.59
N LYS A 253 6.31 9.78 -1.99
CA LYS A 253 6.80 11.12 -2.33
C LYS A 253 7.73 11.08 -3.53
N GLY A 254 7.61 12.08 -4.40
CA GLY A 254 8.63 12.47 -5.34
C GLY A 254 9.66 13.43 -4.69
N HIS A 255 10.28 14.28 -5.48
CA HIS A 255 11.25 15.26 -4.99
C HIS A 255 10.56 16.36 -4.17
N GLY A 256 11.00 16.62 -2.94
CA GLY A 256 10.77 17.88 -2.24
C GLY A 256 9.56 18.00 -1.28
N LEU A 257 9.05 16.95 -0.65
CA LEU A 257 7.89 17.04 0.25
C LEU A 257 8.21 16.81 1.73
N ILE A 258 7.39 17.46 2.60
CA ILE A 258 7.45 17.44 4.08
C ILE A 258 7.08 16.03 4.63
N LYS A 259 7.69 15.60 5.75
CA LYS A 259 7.33 14.36 6.45
C LYS A 259 5.83 14.35 6.82
N GLY A 260 5.15 13.20 6.65
CA GLY A 260 3.74 13.05 7.01
C GLY A 260 2.74 13.44 5.91
N THR A 261 3.19 13.75 4.69
CA THR A 261 2.30 14.05 3.56
C THR A 261 2.46 13.03 2.45
N ILE A 262 1.41 12.78 1.68
CA ILE A 262 1.42 11.99 0.45
C ILE A 262 1.61 12.93 -0.76
N GLY A 263 2.43 12.53 -1.73
CA GLY A 263 2.65 13.28 -2.98
C GLY A 263 1.39 13.34 -3.86
N SER A 264 1.29 14.40 -4.66
CA SER A 264 0.11 14.62 -5.54
C SER A 264 -0.14 13.44 -6.51
N THR A 265 0.91 12.86 -7.07
CA THR A 265 0.81 11.69 -7.96
C THR A 265 0.28 10.47 -7.20
N ALA A 266 0.89 10.13 -6.06
CA ALA A 266 0.45 9.01 -5.23
C ALA A 266 -0.98 9.21 -4.72
N HIS A 267 -1.33 10.43 -4.31
CA HIS A 267 -2.70 10.80 -3.91
C HIS A 267 -3.70 10.59 -5.05
N ALA A 268 -3.40 11.08 -6.25
CA ALA A 268 -4.28 10.93 -7.40
C ALA A 268 -4.41 9.45 -7.83
N VAL A 269 -3.30 8.69 -7.86
CA VAL A 269 -3.34 7.26 -8.15
C VAL A 269 -4.18 6.53 -7.10
N LEU A 270 -3.97 6.82 -5.81
CA LEU A 270 -4.74 6.24 -4.73
C LEU A 270 -6.23 6.56 -4.84
N HIS A 271 -6.63 7.74 -5.29
CA HIS A 271 -8.04 8.10 -5.49
C HIS A 271 -8.67 7.43 -6.70
N HIS A 272 -7.97 7.37 -7.83
CA HIS A 272 -8.57 7.03 -9.12
C HIS A 272 -8.26 5.63 -9.63
N ALA A 273 -7.31 4.90 -9.02
CA ALA A 273 -7.02 3.53 -9.40
C ALA A 273 -8.25 2.63 -9.26
N GLN A 274 -8.47 1.76 -10.24
CA GLN A 274 -9.56 0.78 -10.21
C GLN A 274 -9.20 -0.48 -9.43
N GLY A 275 -7.91 -0.85 -9.42
CA GLY A 275 -7.35 -1.99 -8.72
C GLY A 275 -6.67 -1.61 -7.39
N PRO A 276 -6.03 -2.59 -6.73
CA PRO A 276 -5.20 -2.39 -5.55
C PRO A 276 -4.05 -1.42 -5.81
N VAL A 277 -3.67 -0.65 -4.78
CA VAL A 277 -2.52 0.28 -4.82
C VAL A 277 -1.62 0.00 -3.64
N LEU A 278 -0.31 -0.14 -3.88
CA LEU A 278 0.71 -0.15 -2.86
C LEU A 278 1.41 1.21 -2.84
N ILE A 279 1.42 1.84 -1.68
CA ILE A 279 2.17 3.07 -1.41
C ILE A 279 3.45 2.68 -0.68
N SER A 280 4.57 2.79 -1.37
CA SER A 280 5.89 2.41 -0.86
C SER A 280 6.56 3.54 -0.09
N ARG A 281 7.33 3.18 0.93
CA ARG A 281 8.11 4.11 1.76
C ARG A 281 9.51 3.59 1.98
N ARG A 282 10.47 4.48 2.02
CA ARG A 282 11.76 4.18 2.61
C ARG A 282 11.59 4.21 4.14
N ASN A 283 11.99 3.15 4.82
CA ASN A 283 12.18 3.19 6.26
C ASN A 283 13.37 4.13 6.51
N ASP A 284 13.09 5.38 6.88
CA ASP A 284 14.10 6.27 7.46
C ASP A 284 14.49 5.66 8.82
N THR A 285 15.48 4.79 8.83
CA THR A 285 16.12 4.35 10.07
C THR A 285 16.72 5.61 10.72
N PRO A 286 16.56 5.84 12.05
CA PRO A 286 17.01 7.06 12.72
C PRO A 286 18.54 7.10 12.89
N GLN A 287 19.35 6.93 11.87
CA GLN A 287 20.82 6.93 11.98
C GLN A 287 21.51 8.20 11.45
N ASP A 288 20.79 9.14 10.80
CA ASP A 288 21.44 10.31 10.17
C ASP A 288 21.34 11.63 10.95
N HIS A 289 21.11 11.61 12.26
CA HIS A 289 21.06 12.87 13.06
C HIS A 289 22.24 13.08 14.02
N GLN A 290 23.40 12.41 13.86
CA GLN A 290 24.56 12.65 14.74
C GLN A 290 25.77 13.33 14.07
N GLU A 291 25.71 13.78 12.81
CA GLU A 291 26.80 14.55 12.20
C GLU A 291 26.31 15.90 11.67
N ASN A 292 25.98 16.83 12.56
CA ASN A 292 26.16 18.28 12.39
C ASN A 292 25.82 19.03 13.69
N ARG A 293 26.77 19.05 14.62
CA ARG A 293 26.90 20.10 15.65
C ARG A 293 28.35 20.55 15.72
#